data_a0f77e03d9ba2ac0f91c717f0dcd2b65
#
_entry.id   a0f77e03d9ba2ac0f91c717f0dcd2b65
#
_cell.length_a   1.000
_cell.length_b   1.000
_cell.length_c   1.000
_cell.angle_alpha   90.00
_cell.angle_beta   90.00
_cell.angle_gamma   90.00
#
_symmetry.space_group_name_H-M   'P 1'
#
loop_
_entity.id
_entity.type
_entity.pdbx_description
1 polymer ?
#
loop_
_entity_poly.entity_id
_entity_poly.type
_entity_poly.pdbx_seq_one_letter_code
_entity_poly.pdbx_strand_id
1 'polypeptide(L)'
;MRKLEVRILDDRIRGMLPQYATAGAAGLDLRACVDSPLTLRPGESQLVPSGLAIHLGDPSFAAVVLPRSGLGAKHGIVLGNLVGLIDSDYQGQVLVSVWNRGSAAFTIQPLDRIAQLIVVPVVQVEFELVEEFAASARGAGGFGSTGKV
;
A
#
# COMPACT_ATOMS: atom_id res chain seq x y z
N MET A 1 -5.49 -19.70 -7.13
CA MET A 1 -5.19 -18.52 -6.27
C MET A 1 -4.48 -18.99 -5.02
N ARG A 2 -3.48 -18.22 -4.56
CA ARG A 2 -2.80 -18.45 -3.27
C ARG A 2 -3.73 -18.03 -2.11
N LYS A 3 -3.69 -18.75 -0.99
CA LYS A 3 -4.41 -18.37 0.23
C LYS A 3 -3.57 -17.39 1.02
N LEU A 4 -4.20 -16.33 1.55
CA LEU A 4 -3.64 -15.38 2.48
C LEU A 4 -4.36 -15.54 3.82
N GLU A 5 -3.62 -15.72 4.91
CA GLU A 5 -4.20 -15.78 6.24
C GLU A 5 -4.62 -14.38 6.69
N VAL A 6 -5.85 -14.27 7.19
CA VAL A 6 -6.44 -12.99 7.61
C VAL A 6 -7.12 -13.17 8.96
N ARG A 7 -6.85 -12.25 9.88
CA ARG A 7 -7.62 -12.10 11.12
C ARG A 7 -8.48 -10.85 11.04
N ILE A 8 -9.74 -10.98 11.41
CA ILE A 8 -10.66 -9.85 11.54
C ILE A 8 -10.47 -9.25 12.93
N LEU A 9 -10.14 -7.96 12.99
CA LEU A 9 -9.94 -7.20 14.22
C LEU A 9 -11.11 -6.24 14.50
N ASP A 10 -11.92 -5.96 13.48
CA ASP A 10 -13.13 -5.15 13.56
C ASP A 10 -14.28 -5.92 12.91
N ASP A 11 -15.30 -6.27 13.69
CA ASP A 11 -16.41 -7.10 13.20
C ASP A 11 -17.23 -6.44 12.08
N ARG A 12 -17.18 -5.12 11.94
CA ARG A 12 -17.85 -4.38 10.86
C ARG A 12 -17.41 -4.83 9.46
N ILE A 13 -16.18 -5.32 9.32
CA ILE A 13 -15.68 -5.78 8.01
C ILE A 13 -15.85 -7.28 7.77
N ARG A 14 -16.42 -8.04 8.72
CA ARG A 14 -16.62 -9.50 8.56
C ARG A 14 -17.39 -9.86 7.28
N GLY A 15 -18.41 -9.09 6.94
CA GLY A 15 -19.19 -9.23 5.70
C GLY A 15 -18.64 -8.45 4.50
N MET A 16 -17.52 -7.74 4.65
CA MET A 16 -16.94 -6.83 3.66
C MET A 16 -15.44 -7.06 3.44
N LEU A 17 -14.98 -8.30 3.60
CA LEU A 17 -13.59 -8.65 3.35
C LEU A 17 -13.16 -8.17 1.95
N PRO A 18 -11.92 -7.69 1.80
CA PRO A 18 -11.39 -7.27 0.51
C PRO A 18 -11.57 -8.36 -0.56
N GLN A 19 -12.12 -7.98 -1.69
CA GLN A 19 -12.34 -8.87 -2.85
C GLN A 19 -11.85 -8.17 -4.11
N TYR A 20 -11.42 -8.96 -5.09
CA TYR A 20 -11.12 -8.45 -6.42
C TYR A 20 -12.41 -8.01 -7.11
N ALA A 21 -12.49 -6.76 -7.54
CA ALA A 21 -13.70 -6.21 -8.17
C ALA A 21 -14.01 -6.83 -9.54
N THR A 22 -12.97 -7.32 -10.24
CA THR A 22 -13.06 -8.00 -11.53
C THR A 22 -12.05 -9.14 -11.59
N ALA A 23 -12.19 -10.05 -12.55
CA ALA A 23 -11.24 -11.14 -12.76
C ALA A 23 -9.80 -10.66 -13.07
N GLY A 24 -9.64 -9.45 -13.60
CA GLY A 24 -8.35 -8.83 -13.92
C GLY A 24 -7.88 -7.81 -12.87
N ALA A 25 -8.62 -7.60 -11.79
CA ALA A 25 -8.20 -6.66 -10.75
C ALA A 25 -6.95 -7.19 -10.03
N ALA A 26 -5.98 -6.29 -9.78
CA ALA A 26 -4.76 -6.62 -9.04
C ALA A 26 -4.84 -6.23 -7.56
N GLY A 27 -5.67 -5.25 -7.22
CA GLY A 27 -5.78 -4.68 -5.88
C GLY A 27 -7.02 -5.12 -5.12
N LEU A 28 -6.86 -5.23 -3.81
CA LEU A 28 -7.89 -5.50 -2.82
C LEU A 28 -8.14 -4.22 -2.03
N ASP A 29 -9.34 -3.64 -2.10
CA ASP A 29 -9.65 -2.39 -1.40
C ASP A 29 -9.61 -2.57 0.12
N LEU A 30 -8.91 -1.66 0.82
CA LEU A 30 -8.89 -1.54 2.27
C LEU A 30 -9.86 -0.44 2.72
N ARG A 31 -10.59 -0.71 3.79
CA ARG A 31 -11.61 0.19 4.33
C ARG A 31 -11.13 0.87 5.61
N ALA A 32 -11.67 2.06 5.87
CA ALA A 32 -11.41 2.82 7.08
C ALA A 32 -12.28 2.31 8.24
N CYS A 33 -11.71 1.60 9.19
CA CYS A 33 -12.41 1.16 10.41
C CYS A 33 -12.32 2.23 11.50
N VAL A 34 -12.83 3.42 11.21
CA VAL A 34 -12.99 4.52 12.16
C VAL A 34 -14.40 4.50 12.74
N ASP A 35 -14.59 5.03 13.96
CA ASP A 35 -15.89 5.03 14.65
C ASP A 35 -16.75 6.24 14.27
N SER A 36 -16.12 7.31 13.81
CA SER A 36 -16.78 8.54 13.38
C SER A 36 -16.08 9.12 12.15
N PRO A 37 -16.72 10.02 11.39
CA PRO A 37 -16.09 10.69 10.27
C PRO A 37 -14.77 11.34 10.65
N LEU A 38 -13.72 11.10 9.86
CA LEU A 38 -12.38 11.63 10.03
C LEU A 38 -12.12 12.68 8.96
N THR A 39 -11.96 13.93 9.35
CA THR A 39 -11.63 15.02 8.42
C THR A 39 -10.13 15.31 8.46
N LEU A 40 -9.49 15.24 7.30
CA LEU A 40 -8.10 15.63 7.08
C LEU A 40 -8.06 16.98 6.35
N ARG A 41 -7.44 17.98 6.96
CA ARG A 41 -7.13 19.26 6.29
C ARG A 41 -5.98 19.08 5.31
N PRO A 42 -5.77 20.02 4.38
CA PRO A 42 -4.58 20.03 3.53
C PRO A 42 -3.29 19.90 4.34
N GLY A 43 -2.43 18.97 3.96
CA GLY A 43 -1.16 18.67 4.63
C GLY A 43 -1.25 17.70 5.81
N GLU A 44 -2.44 17.41 6.34
CA GLU A 44 -2.60 16.48 7.46
C GLU A 44 -2.48 15.01 7.02
N SER A 45 -1.90 14.19 7.91
CA SER A 45 -1.83 12.75 7.77
C SER A 45 -2.30 12.04 9.04
N GLN A 46 -2.87 10.85 8.89
CA GLN A 46 -3.30 10.03 10.02
C GLN A 46 -3.20 8.55 9.70
N LEU A 47 -2.85 7.75 10.70
CA LEU A 47 -2.93 6.30 10.63
C LEU A 47 -4.39 5.88 10.82
N VAL A 48 -4.93 5.19 9.81
CA VAL A 48 -6.31 4.71 9.79
C VAL A 48 -6.31 3.19 9.83
N PRO A 49 -7.00 2.57 10.81
CA PRO A 49 -7.08 1.12 10.92
C PRO A 49 -7.93 0.53 9.78
N SER A 50 -7.47 -0.58 9.22
CA SER A 50 -8.23 -1.35 8.23
C SER A 50 -9.14 -2.42 8.83
N GLY A 51 -9.02 -2.67 10.13
CA GLY A 51 -9.74 -3.75 10.82
C GLY A 51 -9.24 -5.17 10.49
N LEU A 52 -8.16 -5.30 9.72
CA LEU A 52 -7.56 -6.57 9.31
C LEU A 52 -6.13 -6.69 9.78
N ALA A 53 -5.74 -7.91 10.19
CA ALA A 53 -4.35 -8.34 10.23
C ALA A 53 -4.16 -9.44 9.17
N ILE A 54 -3.00 -9.44 8.50
CA ILE A 54 -2.66 -10.44 7.49
C ILE A 54 -1.35 -11.14 7.86
N HIS A 55 -1.18 -12.37 7.37
CA HIS A 55 0.07 -13.11 7.47
C HIS A 55 0.33 -13.85 6.16
N LEU A 56 1.40 -13.48 5.49
CA LEU A 56 1.80 -14.09 4.22
C LEU A 56 2.52 -15.43 4.43
N GLY A 57 3.38 -15.50 5.47
CA GLY A 57 4.08 -16.71 5.91
C GLY A 57 5.11 -17.27 4.95
N ASP A 58 5.40 -16.58 3.84
CA ASP A 58 6.32 -17.02 2.81
C ASP A 58 7.20 -15.84 2.36
N PRO A 59 8.53 -15.88 2.61
CA PRO A 59 9.44 -14.77 2.30
C PRO A 59 9.59 -14.48 0.80
N SER A 60 9.05 -15.34 -0.07
CA SER A 60 8.99 -15.07 -1.52
C SER A 60 7.91 -14.04 -1.90
N PHE A 61 7.14 -13.54 -0.92
CA PHE A 61 6.08 -12.57 -1.15
C PHE A 61 6.09 -11.46 -0.10
N ALA A 62 5.66 -10.29 -0.53
CA ALA A 62 5.32 -9.17 0.34
C ALA A 62 3.93 -8.64 -0.02
N ALA A 63 3.28 -7.95 0.91
CA ALA A 63 2.11 -7.16 0.57
C ALA A 63 2.50 -5.69 0.45
N VAL A 64 1.86 -4.99 -0.49
CA VAL A 64 2.09 -3.57 -0.74
C VAL A 64 0.77 -2.84 -0.65
N VAL A 65 0.73 -1.78 0.16
CA VAL A 65 -0.41 -0.88 0.29
C VAL A 65 -0.16 0.35 -0.58
N LEU A 66 -1.11 0.64 -1.45
CA LEU A 66 -1.05 1.71 -2.44
C LEU A 66 -2.25 2.65 -2.33
N PRO A 67 -2.12 3.92 -2.75
CA PRO A 67 -3.27 4.81 -2.89
C PRO A 67 -4.26 4.28 -3.92
N ARG A 68 -5.53 4.67 -3.78
CA ARG A 68 -6.53 4.49 -4.84
C ARG A 68 -6.45 5.64 -5.84
N SER A 69 -6.39 5.30 -7.12
CA SER A 69 -6.23 6.28 -8.21
C SER A 69 -7.25 7.41 -8.17
N GLY A 70 -8.53 7.08 -7.94
CA GLY A 70 -9.60 8.07 -7.89
C GLY A 70 -9.47 9.05 -6.72
N LEU A 71 -9.11 8.57 -5.52
CA LEU A 71 -8.87 9.43 -4.36
C LEU A 71 -7.63 10.31 -4.54
N GLY A 72 -6.54 9.72 -5.04
CA GLY A 72 -5.30 10.45 -5.28
C GLY A 72 -5.44 11.54 -6.34
N ALA A 73 -6.05 11.21 -7.49
CA ALA A 73 -6.17 12.15 -8.62
C ALA A 73 -7.19 13.26 -8.35
N LYS A 74 -8.36 12.93 -7.75
CA LYS A 74 -9.45 13.90 -7.58
C LYS A 74 -9.34 14.72 -6.31
N HIS A 75 -8.87 14.12 -5.23
CA HIS A 75 -8.91 14.74 -3.89
C HIS A 75 -7.53 14.90 -3.26
N GLY A 76 -6.47 14.39 -3.88
CA GLY A 76 -5.13 14.42 -3.30
C GLY A 76 -4.97 13.51 -2.08
N ILE A 77 -5.86 12.55 -1.88
CA ILE A 77 -5.78 11.58 -0.78
C ILE A 77 -4.89 10.41 -1.20
N VAL A 78 -3.74 10.34 -0.58
CA VAL A 78 -2.68 9.38 -0.86
C VAL A 78 -2.14 8.77 0.43
N LEU A 79 -1.01 8.07 0.37
CA LEU A 79 -0.35 7.54 1.56
C LEU A 79 0.80 8.44 2.01
N GLY A 80 0.91 8.70 3.32
CA GLY A 80 1.96 9.51 3.91
C GLY A 80 3.35 8.88 3.79
N ASN A 81 3.42 7.57 3.76
CA ASN A 81 4.65 6.80 3.48
C ASN A 81 4.83 6.48 1.99
N LEU A 82 4.02 7.05 1.10
CA LEU A 82 3.96 6.83 -0.36
C LEU A 82 3.56 5.40 -0.72
N VAL A 83 4.26 4.40 -0.21
CA VAL A 83 4.01 2.96 -0.38
C VAL A 83 4.17 2.29 0.99
N GLY A 84 3.16 1.54 1.41
CA GLY A 84 3.26 0.68 2.59
C GLY A 84 3.80 -0.68 2.19
N LEU A 85 4.96 -1.08 2.72
CA LEU A 85 5.50 -2.42 2.56
C LEU A 85 5.17 -3.24 3.80
N ILE A 86 4.65 -4.45 3.58
CA ILE A 86 4.30 -5.40 4.64
C ILE A 86 5.08 -6.69 4.39
N ASP A 87 5.97 -7.00 5.31
CA ASP A 87 6.81 -8.19 5.29
C ASP A 87 6.00 -9.47 5.49
N SER A 88 6.55 -10.59 5.04
CA SER A 88 5.84 -11.88 5.06
C SER A 88 5.58 -12.41 6.47
N ASP A 89 6.37 -12.03 7.45
CA ASP A 89 6.29 -12.43 8.85
C ASP A 89 5.52 -11.42 9.74
N TYR A 90 5.08 -10.28 9.17
CA TYR A 90 4.25 -9.33 9.88
C TYR A 90 2.86 -9.92 10.17
N GLN A 91 2.38 -9.78 11.40
CA GLN A 91 1.09 -10.31 11.86
C GLN A 91 0.20 -9.25 12.54
N GLY A 92 0.65 -8.00 12.54
CA GLY A 92 -0.10 -6.88 13.11
C GLY A 92 -1.23 -6.39 12.22
N GLN A 93 -2.01 -5.45 12.75
CA GLN A 93 -3.05 -4.79 11.98
C GLN A 93 -2.47 -4.00 10.81
N VAL A 94 -3.09 -4.13 9.65
CA VAL A 94 -2.80 -3.26 8.51
C VAL A 94 -3.34 -1.87 8.80
N LEU A 95 -2.43 -0.92 9.04
CA LEU A 95 -2.72 0.50 9.22
C LEU A 95 -2.42 1.25 7.93
N VAL A 96 -3.32 2.13 7.53
CA VAL A 96 -3.15 2.96 6.34
C VAL A 96 -2.75 4.36 6.77
N SER A 97 -1.53 4.80 6.42
CA SER A 97 -1.09 6.17 6.65
C SER A 97 -1.71 7.07 5.58
N VAL A 98 -2.89 7.61 5.85
CA VAL A 98 -3.61 8.48 4.90
C VAL A 98 -3.07 9.90 5.01
N TRP A 99 -2.75 10.52 3.88
CA TRP A 99 -2.28 11.91 3.79
C TRP A 99 -3.11 12.69 2.79
N ASN A 100 -3.60 13.86 3.23
CA ASN A 100 -4.24 14.82 2.34
C ASN A 100 -3.18 15.79 1.78
N ARG A 101 -2.70 15.52 0.57
CA ARG A 101 -1.82 16.42 -0.19
C ARG A 101 -2.58 17.38 -1.10
N GLY A 102 -3.92 17.34 -1.05
CA GLY A 102 -4.79 18.24 -1.82
C GLY A 102 -4.86 19.64 -1.22
N SER A 103 -5.69 20.49 -1.81
CA SER A 103 -5.90 21.88 -1.38
C SER A 103 -7.20 22.11 -0.59
N ALA A 104 -8.04 21.09 -0.46
CA ALA A 104 -9.30 21.15 0.28
C ALA A 104 -9.34 20.08 1.37
N ALA A 105 -10.09 20.34 2.44
CA ALA A 105 -10.35 19.34 3.47
C ALA A 105 -11.12 18.15 2.86
N PHE A 106 -10.77 16.94 3.31
CA PHE A 106 -11.41 15.69 2.89
C PHE A 106 -11.89 14.90 4.10
N THR A 107 -13.14 14.44 4.07
CA THR A 107 -13.72 13.64 5.15
C THR A 107 -13.85 12.20 4.72
N ILE A 108 -13.21 11.31 5.48
CA ILE A 108 -13.32 9.86 5.37
C ILE A 108 -14.47 9.42 6.26
N GLN A 109 -15.47 8.75 5.68
CA GLN A 109 -16.54 8.13 6.45
C GLN A 109 -16.12 6.74 6.95
N PRO A 110 -16.71 6.25 8.05
CA PRO A 110 -16.54 4.87 8.46
C PRO A 110 -16.79 3.91 7.31
N LEU A 111 -15.89 2.94 7.13
CA LEU A 111 -15.89 1.92 6.08
C LEU A 111 -15.68 2.42 4.64
N ASP A 112 -15.32 3.68 4.43
CA ASP A 112 -14.85 4.15 3.13
C ASP A 112 -13.63 3.33 2.67
N ARG A 113 -13.54 3.10 1.35
CA ARG A 113 -12.38 2.48 0.73
C ARG A 113 -11.28 3.52 0.54
N ILE A 114 -10.20 3.42 1.32
CA ILE A 114 -9.15 4.46 1.43
C ILE A 114 -7.82 4.10 0.76
N ALA A 115 -7.56 2.82 0.57
CA ALA A 115 -6.32 2.32 -0.03
C ALA A 115 -6.61 0.99 -0.73
N GLN A 116 -5.60 0.43 -1.36
CA GLN A 116 -5.64 -0.91 -1.93
C GLN A 116 -4.38 -1.70 -1.57
N LEU A 117 -4.55 -3.01 -1.37
CA LEU A 117 -3.48 -3.95 -1.06
C LEU A 117 -3.26 -4.86 -2.27
N ILE A 118 -2.00 -5.06 -2.63
CA ILE A 118 -1.58 -6.07 -3.59
C ILE A 118 -0.56 -7.01 -2.94
N VAL A 119 -0.47 -8.24 -3.42
CA VAL A 119 0.61 -9.18 -3.05
C VAL A 119 1.56 -9.29 -4.23
N VAL A 120 2.85 -9.11 -3.97
CA VAL A 120 3.90 -9.12 -4.98
C VAL A 120 4.96 -10.19 -4.68
N PRO A 121 5.57 -10.81 -5.70
CA PRO A 121 6.73 -11.65 -5.48
C PRO A 121 7.94 -10.80 -5.07
N VAL A 122 8.78 -11.36 -4.21
CA VAL A 122 10.00 -10.73 -3.69
C VAL A 122 11.16 -11.68 -3.90
N VAL A 123 12.29 -11.13 -4.29
CA VAL A 123 13.58 -11.85 -4.32
C VAL A 123 14.45 -11.30 -3.20
N GLN A 124 14.80 -12.15 -2.23
CA GLN A 124 15.80 -11.81 -1.22
C GLN A 124 17.17 -11.95 -1.82
N VAL A 125 18.08 -11.03 -1.48
CA VAL A 125 19.45 -11.00 -1.99
C VAL A 125 20.45 -10.96 -0.83
N GLU A 126 21.62 -11.52 -1.06
CA GLU A 126 22.81 -11.36 -0.23
C GLU A 126 23.78 -10.43 -0.94
N PHE A 127 24.41 -9.50 -0.21
CA PHE A 127 25.42 -8.62 -0.79
C PHE A 127 26.74 -9.31 -0.93
N GLU A 128 27.26 -9.38 -2.16
CA GLU A 128 28.63 -9.78 -2.48
C GLU A 128 29.47 -8.51 -2.71
N LEU A 129 30.50 -8.33 -1.86
CA LEU A 129 31.41 -7.19 -2.02
C LEU A 129 32.35 -7.44 -3.16
N VAL A 130 32.39 -6.55 -4.12
CA VAL A 130 33.29 -6.52 -5.24
C VAL A 130 34.02 -5.19 -5.33
N GLU A 131 35.27 -5.17 -5.80
CA GLU A 131 36.01 -3.91 -5.99
C GLU A 131 35.52 -3.16 -7.24
N GLU A 132 35.18 -3.90 -8.31
CA GLU A 132 34.69 -3.34 -9.57
C GLU A 132 33.56 -4.20 -10.15
N PHE A 133 32.66 -3.57 -10.88
CA PHE A 133 31.64 -4.26 -11.66
C PHE A 133 32.15 -4.58 -13.06
N ALA A 134 31.64 -5.65 -13.65
CA ALA A 134 31.83 -5.91 -15.06
C ALA A 134 31.36 -4.71 -15.91
N ALA A 135 32.15 -4.35 -16.93
CA ALA A 135 31.83 -3.23 -17.80
C ALA A 135 30.44 -3.40 -18.47
N SER A 136 29.65 -2.34 -18.48
CA SER A 136 28.37 -2.31 -19.18
C SER A 136 28.26 -1.06 -20.06
N ALA A 137 27.45 -1.13 -21.11
CA ALA A 137 27.25 0.01 -22.03
C ALA A 137 26.67 1.26 -21.33
N ARG A 138 25.97 1.09 -20.22
CA ARG A 138 25.40 2.19 -19.42
C ARG A 138 26.39 2.75 -18.39
N GLY A 139 27.27 1.90 -17.83
CA GLY A 139 28.16 2.28 -16.74
C GLY A 139 27.40 2.93 -15.58
N ALA A 140 27.94 4.03 -15.06
CA ALA A 140 27.34 4.81 -13.97
C ALA A 140 26.29 5.83 -14.42
N GLY A 141 25.87 5.84 -15.69
CA GLY A 141 24.88 6.78 -16.22
C GLY A 141 23.50 6.65 -15.56
N GLY A 142 22.98 7.74 -14.97
CA GLY A 142 21.69 7.81 -14.31
C GLY A 142 21.05 9.20 -14.47
N PHE A 143 19.90 9.44 -13.82
CA PHE A 143 19.20 10.74 -13.75
C PHE A 143 19.03 11.47 -15.09
N GLY A 144 18.61 10.75 -16.14
CA GLY A 144 18.39 11.33 -17.46
C GLY A 144 19.62 11.33 -18.38
N SER A 145 20.65 10.51 -18.10
CA SER A 145 21.82 10.34 -18.96
C SER A 145 21.50 9.88 -20.39
N THR A 146 20.28 9.37 -20.64
CA THR A 146 19.77 8.95 -21.96
C THR A 146 19.01 10.08 -22.70
N GLY A 147 19.00 11.31 -22.16
CA GLY A 147 18.35 12.47 -22.77
C GLY A 147 16.84 12.56 -22.54
N LYS A 148 16.26 13.71 -22.93
CA LYS A 148 14.81 13.93 -23.01
C LYS A 148 14.38 13.82 -24.46
N VAL A 149 14.38 12.71 -25.03
CA VAL A 149 13.90 12.26 -26.35
C VAL A 149 14.90 11.33 -26.93
#